data_55689d859049a860aca5bc13c56a18dc
#
_entry.id   55689d859049a860aca5bc13c56a18dc
#
_cell.length_a   1.000
_cell.length_b   1.000
_cell.length_c   1.000
_cell.angle_alpha   90.00
_cell.angle_beta   90.00
_cell.angle_gamma   90.00
#
_symmetry.space_group_name_H-M   'P 1'
#
loop_
_entity.id
_entity.type
_entity.pdbx_description
1 polymer ?
#
loop_
_entity_poly.entity_id
_entity_poly.type
_entity_poly.pdbx_seq_one_letter_code
_entity_poly.pdbx_strand_id
1 'polypeptide(L)' 'MIEKQSIKEKEVWIKVDPFHVERENRNIIPTEYFTATYYLQEPAAGRDGEVIRDEEGGTKLFESPVAALSYARKKVEGML' A
#
# COMPACT_ATOMS: atom_id res chain seq x y z
N MET A 1 6.68 6.96 1.07
CA MET A 1 5.88 7.77 1.99
C MET A 1 5.26 6.88 3.04
N ILE A 2 5.41 7.25 4.30
CA ILE A 2 4.79 6.52 5.41
C ILE A 2 3.90 7.50 6.16
N GLU A 3 2.64 7.14 6.37
CA GLU A 3 1.71 7.94 7.14
C GLU A 3 1.22 7.18 8.36
N LYS A 4 1.21 7.86 9.50
CA LYS A 4 0.64 7.35 10.73
C LYS A 4 -0.83 7.67 10.78
N GLN A 5 -1.66 6.65 10.97
CA GLN A 5 -3.11 6.80 11.04
C GLN A 5 -3.61 6.31 12.40
N SER A 6 -4.62 6.98 12.92
CA SER A 6 -5.32 6.50 14.11
C SER A 6 -6.64 5.88 13.65
N ILE A 7 -6.77 4.58 13.82
CA ILE A 7 -7.96 3.82 13.41
C ILE A 7 -8.49 3.06 14.62
N LYS A 8 -9.73 3.34 15.01
CA LYS A 8 -10.37 2.70 16.17
C LYS A 8 -9.49 2.76 17.43
N GLU A 9 -8.92 3.95 17.71
CA GLU A 9 -8.03 4.21 18.84
C GLU A 9 -6.69 3.48 18.80
N LYS A 10 -6.35 2.85 17.67
CA LYS A 10 -5.07 2.19 17.48
C LYS A 10 -4.24 2.93 16.44
N GLU A 11 -2.94 2.96 16.68
CA GLU A 11 -2.00 3.55 15.74
C GLU A 11 -1.59 2.55 14.68
N VAL A 12 -1.73 2.95 13.43
CA VAL A 12 -1.37 2.14 12.26
C VAL A 12 -0.53 2.98 11.33
N TRP A 13 0.51 2.40 10.75
CA TRP A 13 1.35 3.07 9.77
C TRP A 13 1.08 2.47 8.40
N ILE A 14 0.90 3.32 7.41
CA ILE A 14 0.66 2.90 6.03
C ILE A 14 1.76 3.48 5.15
N LYS A 15 2.47 2.60 4.46
CA LYS A 15 3.53 2.98 3.53
C LYS A 15 3.04 2.82 2.11
N VAL A 16 3.19 3.87 1.31
CA VAL A 16 2.85 3.86 -0.10
C VAL A 16 4.14 3.99 -0.91
N ASP A 17 4.38 3.05 -1.80
CA ASP A 17 5.56 3.04 -2.66
C ASP A 17 5.17 3.04 -4.13
N PRO A 18 5.94 3.72 -4.99
CA PRO A 18 5.74 3.62 -6.42
C PRO A 18 6.13 2.24 -6.92
N PHE A 19 5.38 1.74 -7.90
CA PHE A 19 5.64 0.46 -8.54
C PHE A 19 5.66 0.66 -10.05
N HIS A 20 6.78 0.40 -10.67
CA HIS A 20 6.94 0.53 -12.11
C HIS A 20 6.69 -0.82 -12.78
N VAL A 21 5.77 -0.84 -13.73
CA VAL A 21 5.52 -2.01 -14.55
C VAL A 21 6.33 -1.85 -15.84
N GLU A 22 7.30 -2.74 -16.06
CA GLU A 22 8.02 -2.78 -17.31
C GLU A 22 7.11 -3.38 -18.39
N ARG A 23 6.92 -2.64 -19.45
CA ARG A 23 6.18 -3.10 -20.62
C ARG A 23 7.12 -3.18 -21.81
N GLU A 24 7.06 -4.29 -22.53
CA GLU A 24 7.88 -4.49 -23.72
C GLU A 24 7.49 -3.58 -24.89
N ASN A 25 6.28 -3.08 -24.89
CA ASN A 25 5.78 -2.24 -25.98
C ASN A 25 6.08 -0.76 -25.72
N ARG A 26 7.01 -0.21 -26.50
CA ARG A 26 7.46 1.18 -26.39
C ARG A 26 6.39 2.21 -26.80
N ASN A 27 5.33 1.80 -27.44
CA ASN A 27 4.25 2.67 -27.90
C ASN A 27 3.20 2.92 -26.81
N ILE A 28 3.30 2.24 -25.68
CA ILE A 28 2.38 2.41 -24.57
C ILE A 28 3.05 3.30 -23.53
N ILE A 29 2.38 4.36 -23.11
CA ILE A 29 2.86 5.22 -22.03
C ILE A 29 2.93 4.37 -20.76
N PRO A 30 4.08 4.30 -20.07
CA PRO A 30 4.18 3.54 -18.83
C PRO A 30 3.19 4.09 -17.80
N THR A 31 2.32 3.23 -17.30
CA THR A 31 1.43 3.60 -16.19
C THR A 31 2.19 3.38 -14.90
N GLU A 32 2.32 4.43 -14.11
CA GLU A 32 2.90 4.33 -12.79
C GLU A 32 1.83 3.84 -11.82
N TYR A 33 2.15 2.76 -11.10
CA TYR A 33 1.29 2.21 -10.08
C TYR A 33 1.89 2.42 -8.70
N PHE A 34 1.08 2.22 -7.68
CA PHE A 34 1.50 2.35 -6.29
C PHE A 34 1.08 1.11 -5.52
N THR A 35 1.87 0.74 -4.52
CA THR A 35 1.56 -0.36 -3.61
C THR A 35 1.38 0.21 -2.21
N ALA A 36 0.62 -0.48 -1.37
CA ALA A 36 0.40 -0.09 0.00
C ALA A 36 0.85 -1.21 0.95
N THR A 37 1.51 -0.83 2.02
CA THR A 37 1.95 -1.73 3.08
C THR A 37 1.50 -1.15 4.41
N TYR A 38 0.95 -1.98 5.30
CA TYR A 38 0.53 -1.51 6.60
C TYR A 38 1.35 -2.14 7.72
N TYR A 39 1.48 -1.41 8.82
CA TYR A 39 2.19 -1.84 10.02
C TYR A 39 1.28 -1.62 11.22
N LEU A 40 1.09 -2.64 12.03
CA LEU A 40 0.30 -2.54 13.25
C LEU A 40 1.13 -2.10 14.45
N GLN A 41 2.44 -1.96 14.27
CA GLN A 41 3.37 -1.45 15.26
C GLN A 41 4.28 -0.45 14.57
N GLU A 42 4.94 0.41 15.34
CA GLU A 42 5.85 1.38 14.77
C GLU A 42 6.91 0.72 13.88
N PRO A 43 7.05 1.15 12.63
CA PRO A 43 8.07 0.60 11.75
C PRO A 43 9.47 0.86 12.32
N ALA A 44 10.21 -0.21 12.54
CA ALA A 44 11.59 -0.15 13.01
C ALA A 44 12.47 -0.97 12.09
N ALA A 45 13.78 -0.74 12.17
CA ALA A 45 14.75 -1.51 11.39
C ALA A 45 14.56 -3.00 11.65
N GLY A 46 14.42 -3.79 10.59
CA GLY A 46 14.23 -5.23 10.67
C GLY A 46 12.79 -5.71 10.82
N ARG A 47 11.81 -4.80 10.84
CA ARG A 47 10.40 -5.17 10.87
C ARG A 47 9.79 -4.96 9.49
N ASP A 48 9.11 -5.98 9.00
CA ASP A 48 8.40 -5.93 7.73
C ASP A 48 6.92 -5.73 7.99
N GLY A 49 6.28 -4.87 7.17
CA GLY A 49 4.84 -4.71 7.19
C GLY A 49 4.16 -5.74 6.30
N GLU A 50 2.84 -5.70 6.31
CA GLU A 50 2.02 -6.54 5.44
C GLU A 50 1.62 -5.75 4.19
N VAL A 51 2.01 -6.24 3.02
CA VAL A 51 1.60 -5.62 1.76
C VAL A 51 0.12 -5.92 1.49
N ILE A 52 -0.60 -4.90 1.00
CA ILE A 52 -1.99 -5.10 0.61
C ILE A 52 -2.03 -5.96 -0.65
N ARG A 53 -2.80 -7.05 -0.60
CA ARG A 53 -2.92 -8.01 -1.68
C ARG A 53 -4.29 -7.92 -2.35
N ASP A 54 -4.34 -8.30 -3.62
CA ASP A 54 -5.59 -8.41 -4.35
C ASP A 54 -6.29 -9.74 -4.03
N GLU A 55 -7.44 -9.98 -4.66
CA GLU A 55 -8.22 -11.19 -4.44
C GLU A 55 -7.51 -12.47 -4.91
N GLU A 56 -6.54 -12.33 -5.81
CA GLU A 56 -5.77 -13.45 -6.34
C GLU A 56 -4.53 -13.77 -5.50
N GLY A 57 -4.27 -12.98 -4.46
CA GLY A 57 -3.12 -13.17 -3.57
C GLY A 57 -1.86 -12.46 -4.01
N GLY A 58 -1.89 -11.73 -5.13
CA GLY A 58 -0.79 -10.90 -5.59
C GLY A 58 -0.82 -9.51 -4.96
N THR A 59 0.26 -8.76 -5.12
CA THR A 59 0.31 -7.38 -4.64
C THR A 59 -0.70 -6.53 -5.39
N LYS A 60 -1.58 -5.85 -4.65
CA LYS A 60 -2.57 -4.96 -5.25
C LYS A 60 -1.90 -3.68 -5.74
N LEU A 61 -2.18 -3.30 -6.98
CA LEU A 61 -1.68 -2.08 -7.59
C LEU A 61 -2.76 -1.00 -7.60
N PHE A 62 -2.36 0.22 -7.28
CA PHE A 62 -3.26 1.38 -7.23
C PHE A 62 -2.80 2.41 -8.25
N GLU A 63 -3.74 3.15 -8.80
CA GLU A 63 -3.45 4.17 -9.80
C GLU A 63 -2.95 5.49 -9.20
N SER A 64 -3.14 5.70 -7.91
CA SER A 64 -2.68 6.91 -7.22
C SER A 64 -2.29 6.61 -5.78
N PRO A 65 -1.43 7.45 -5.18
CA PRO A 65 -1.08 7.31 -3.76
C PRO A 65 -2.30 7.46 -2.85
N VAL A 66 -3.21 8.35 -3.20
CA VAL A 66 -4.43 8.57 -2.41
C VAL A 66 -5.32 7.34 -2.43
N ALA A 67 -5.47 6.69 -3.59
CA ALA A 67 -6.25 5.46 -3.69
C ALA A 67 -5.63 4.33 -2.86
N ALA A 68 -4.30 4.21 -2.90
CA ALA A 68 -3.58 3.22 -2.10
C ALA A 68 -3.79 3.44 -0.60
N LEU A 69 -3.64 4.68 -0.15
CA LEU A 69 -3.80 5.04 1.26
C LEU A 69 -5.24 4.79 1.74
N SER A 70 -6.23 5.24 0.97
CA SER A 70 -7.64 5.06 1.31
C SER A 70 -8.03 3.59 1.42
N TYR A 71 -7.60 2.79 0.47
CA TYR A 71 -7.89 1.36 0.47
C TYR A 71 -7.23 0.66 1.66
N ALA A 72 -5.95 0.96 1.91
CA ALA A 72 -5.23 0.37 3.03
C ALA A 72 -5.88 0.72 4.36
N ARG A 73 -6.31 1.97 4.52
CA ARG A 73 -7.00 2.42 5.72
C ARG A 73 -8.30 1.64 5.96
N LYS A 74 -9.11 1.46 4.93
CA LYS A 74 -10.36 0.68 5.03
C LYS A 74 -10.08 -0.79 5.34
N LYS A 75 -9.04 -1.34 4.73
CA LYS A 75 -8.66 -2.74 4.95
C LYS A 75 -8.27 -2.98 6.41
N VAL A 76 -7.43 -2.11 6.96
CA VAL A 76 -7.00 -2.22 8.36
C VAL A 76 -8.16 -1.97 9.31
N GLU A 77 -9.02 -1.01 9.00
CA GLU A 77 -10.21 -0.73 9.81
C GLU A 77 -11.10 -1.97 9.92
N GLY A 78 -11.26 -2.71 8.85
CA GLY A 78 -12.03 -3.96 8.85
C GLY A 78 -11.36 -5.10 9.62
N MET A 79 -10.05 -5.03 9.86
CA MET A 79 -9.30 -6.02 10.62
C MET A 79 -9.30 -5.74 12.13
N LEU A 80 -9.53 -4.51 12.51
CA LEU A 80 -9.58 -4.06 13.89
C LEU A 80 -11.04 -4.03 14.39
#